data_ea6fc913d58e68f4a518d2206938392c
#
_entry.id   ea6fc913d58e68f4a518d2206938392c
#
_cell.length_a   1.000
_cell.length_b   1.000
_cell.length_c   1.000
_cell.angle_alpha   90.00
_cell.angle_beta   90.00
_cell.angle_gamma   90.00
#
_symmetry.space_group_name_H-M   'P 1'
#
loop_
_entity.id
_entity.type
_entity.pdbx_description
1 polymer ?
#
loop_
_entity_poly.entity_id
_entity_poly.type
_entity_poly.pdbx_seq_one_letter_code
_entity_poly.pdbx_strand_id
1 'polypeptide(L)'
;MPTQTPPLALRVAEIPPFHVMQVVAEAAALEAKGMDVIHLEVGEPDFSTPSDVLAAAQDAMASGHTRYTDARGLPALRDAISAWYASQGLAISAERIQITQGASGALLLAAAATVNPGEQVLMADPAYPCNPRFVEAVGGAVHWLRTEATDAFQPSAAMLRRSACAEDHVLMLAHPANPTGMAVPAAELRAMVSWCQDTGRHLIVDEIYQPLSFEGELQSSLHLGQDHFVVGSFSKYFNMTGWRLGWLVMPEYAVSACQKLAQHLFICAPTTAQHAALACFRPDVLAEADARKEILKSRRDFLIPRLRALGFDIPMMPDGAFYVFADASALTENSQAFCVDLIRKTGVALTPGNDFSQALPPTWIRIAFTETEARLDEALRRIEDYLAC
;
A
#
# COMPACT_ATOMS: atom_id res chain seq x y z
N MET A 1 9.22 21.95 42.36
CA MET A 1 9.01 20.50 42.17
C MET A 1 9.15 20.23 40.69
N PRO A 2 9.91 19.24 40.22
CA PRO A 2 9.92 18.90 38.82
C PRO A 2 8.50 18.43 38.44
N THR A 3 7.91 19.07 37.47
CA THR A 3 6.62 18.67 36.90
C THR A 3 6.80 17.29 36.27
N GLN A 4 6.24 16.24 36.88
CA GLN A 4 6.20 14.92 36.26
C GLN A 4 5.40 15.03 34.97
N THR A 5 6.04 14.77 33.83
CA THR A 5 5.35 14.65 32.56
C THR A 5 4.39 13.46 32.64
N PRO A 6 3.08 13.63 32.34
CA PRO A 6 2.15 12.52 32.36
C PRO A 6 2.54 11.44 31.33
N PRO A 7 2.36 10.15 31.66
CA PRO A 7 2.73 9.09 30.74
C PRO A 7 1.79 9.08 29.51
N LEU A 8 2.36 8.80 28.33
CA LEU A 8 1.61 8.56 27.09
C LEU A 8 1.03 7.13 27.10
N ALA A 9 0.14 6.86 26.14
CA ALA A 9 -0.40 5.53 25.96
C ALA A 9 0.72 4.52 25.62
N LEU A 10 0.68 3.32 26.21
CA LEU A 10 1.73 2.29 26.06
C LEU A 10 2.02 1.96 24.60
N ARG A 11 1.00 1.90 23.76
CA ARG A 11 1.13 1.63 22.32
C ARG A 11 2.10 2.57 21.60
N VAL A 12 2.26 3.81 22.06
CA VAL A 12 3.19 4.78 21.44
C VAL A 12 4.65 4.40 21.69
N ALA A 13 4.94 3.81 22.86
CA ALA A 13 6.28 3.34 23.19
C ALA A 13 6.68 2.07 22.41
N GLU A 14 5.71 1.31 21.96
CA GLU A 14 5.90 0.04 21.25
C GLU A 14 6.02 0.21 19.71
N ILE A 15 5.69 1.40 19.16
CA ILE A 15 5.84 1.67 17.74
C ILE A 15 7.34 1.72 17.39
N PRO A 16 7.85 0.80 16.53
CA PRO A 16 9.24 0.83 16.12
C PRO A 16 9.54 2.08 15.29
N PRO A 17 10.78 2.55 15.27
CA PRO A 17 11.20 3.60 14.34
C PRO A 17 10.90 3.21 12.91
N PHE A 18 10.49 4.17 12.09
CA PHE A 18 10.33 3.97 10.66
C PHE A 18 11.67 4.30 9.98
N HIS A 19 12.47 3.27 9.69
CA HIS A 19 13.86 3.42 9.26
C HIS A 19 14.00 4.17 7.93
N VAL A 20 13.06 4.03 7.02
CA VAL A 20 13.06 4.80 5.75
C VAL A 20 13.03 6.30 6.02
N MET A 21 12.43 6.76 7.12
CA MET A 21 12.42 8.19 7.46
C MET A 21 13.81 8.75 7.75
N GLN A 22 14.74 7.91 8.19
CA GLN A 22 16.15 8.32 8.31
C GLN A 22 16.75 8.56 6.92
N VAL A 23 16.49 7.67 5.97
CA VAL A 23 16.96 7.83 4.58
C VAL A 23 16.36 9.08 3.93
N VAL A 24 15.05 9.31 4.12
CA VAL A 24 14.36 10.52 3.64
C VAL A 24 14.96 11.80 4.25
N ALA A 25 15.27 11.79 5.53
CA ALA A 25 15.91 12.94 6.19
C ALA A 25 17.33 13.18 5.67
N GLU A 26 18.12 12.13 5.43
CA GLU A 26 19.44 12.24 4.79
C GLU A 26 19.32 12.78 3.36
N ALA A 27 18.35 12.29 2.57
CA ALA A 27 18.06 12.78 1.23
C ALA A 27 17.83 14.30 1.23
N ALA A 28 16.89 14.77 2.05
CA ALA A 28 16.58 16.19 2.17
C ALA A 28 17.80 17.03 2.62
N ALA A 29 18.63 16.50 3.54
CA ALA A 29 19.83 17.18 3.98
C ALA A 29 20.92 17.27 2.91
N LEU A 30 21.02 16.28 2.03
CA LEU A 30 21.95 16.25 0.90
C LEU A 30 21.50 17.18 -0.23
N GLU A 31 20.20 17.16 -0.56
CA GLU A 31 19.60 18.08 -1.54
C GLU A 31 19.76 19.54 -1.12
N ALA A 32 19.57 19.85 0.16
CA ALA A 32 19.80 21.19 0.71
C ALA A 32 21.27 21.66 0.55
N LYS A 33 22.22 20.74 0.37
CA LYS A 33 23.64 21.02 0.08
C LYS A 33 23.94 21.02 -1.41
N GLY A 34 22.93 20.82 -2.28
CA GLY A 34 23.09 20.82 -3.73
C GLY A 34 23.47 19.46 -4.34
N MET A 35 23.38 18.35 -3.57
CA MET A 35 23.59 17.02 -4.13
C MET A 35 22.36 16.62 -4.94
N ASP A 36 22.59 16.02 -6.11
CA ASP A 36 21.53 15.40 -6.93
C ASP A 36 21.18 14.03 -6.34
N VAL A 37 20.00 13.94 -5.72
CA VAL A 37 19.49 12.70 -5.12
C VAL A 37 18.55 11.98 -6.08
N ILE A 38 18.67 10.65 -6.14
CA ILE A 38 17.76 9.77 -6.89
C ILE A 38 16.93 8.97 -5.88
N HIS A 39 15.62 9.21 -5.88
CA HIS A 39 14.68 8.68 -4.91
C HIS A 39 14.11 7.32 -5.35
N LEU A 40 14.64 6.23 -4.81
CA LEU A 40 14.13 4.87 -5.01
C LEU A 40 13.58 4.27 -3.69
N GLU A 41 13.47 5.09 -2.64
CA GLU A 41 12.94 4.72 -1.33
C GLU A 41 11.46 5.07 -1.15
N VAL A 42 10.97 6.08 -1.87
CA VAL A 42 9.59 6.55 -1.72
C VAL A 42 8.62 5.74 -2.58
N GLY A 43 7.50 5.37 -2.00
CA GLY A 43 6.42 4.69 -2.71
C GLY A 43 5.50 5.64 -3.46
N GLU A 44 6.04 6.53 -4.29
CA GLU A 44 5.30 7.53 -5.06
C GLU A 44 5.86 7.62 -6.48
N PRO A 45 5.05 7.36 -7.54
CA PRO A 45 5.49 7.55 -8.91
C PRO A 45 5.81 9.00 -9.23
N ASP A 46 6.74 9.22 -10.16
CA ASP A 46 7.15 10.53 -10.67
C ASP A 46 6.08 11.26 -11.51
N PHE A 47 4.95 10.61 -11.75
CA PHE A 47 3.84 11.18 -12.49
C PHE A 47 3.04 12.17 -11.62
N SER A 48 2.80 13.36 -12.17
CA SER A 48 1.86 14.31 -11.56
C SER A 48 0.42 13.81 -11.65
N THR A 49 -0.45 14.34 -10.76
CA THR A 49 -1.89 14.18 -10.90
C THR A 49 -2.35 14.58 -12.30
N PRO A 50 -3.20 13.81 -13.00
CA PRO A 50 -3.69 14.15 -14.34
C PRO A 50 -4.31 15.56 -14.41
N SER A 51 -4.09 16.26 -15.52
CA SER A 51 -4.51 17.65 -15.69
C SER A 51 -6.01 17.84 -15.52
N ASP A 52 -6.81 16.89 -15.98
CA ASP A 52 -8.27 16.91 -15.84
C ASP A 52 -8.74 16.77 -14.40
N VAL A 53 -8.02 16.01 -13.58
CA VAL A 53 -8.28 15.91 -12.14
C VAL A 53 -7.94 17.21 -11.44
N LEU A 54 -6.83 17.87 -11.83
CA LEU A 54 -6.47 19.19 -11.30
C LEU A 54 -7.50 20.26 -11.69
N ALA A 55 -7.96 20.27 -12.95
CA ALA A 55 -8.99 21.17 -13.43
C ALA A 55 -10.31 20.97 -12.65
N ALA A 56 -10.75 19.73 -12.47
CA ALA A 56 -11.94 19.41 -11.69
C ALA A 56 -11.86 19.90 -10.23
N ALA A 57 -10.67 19.84 -9.62
CA ALA A 57 -10.45 20.38 -8.28
C ALA A 57 -10.58 21.93 -8.26
N GLN A 58 -9.98 22.61 -9.23
CA GLN A 58 -10.07 24.07 -9.37
C GLN A 58 -11.53 24.52 -9.54
N ASP A 59 -12.28 23.85 -10.41
CA ASP A 59 -13.70 24.11 -10.64
C ASP A 59 -14.54 23.88 -9.39
N ALA A 60 -14.28 22.80 -8.66
CA ALA A 60 -14.95 22.50 -7.40
C ALA A 60 -14.73 23.61 -6.35
N MET A 61 -13.49 24.08 -6.21
CA MET A 61 -13.16 25.18 -5.31
C MET A 61 -13.81 26.50 -5.75
N ALA A 62 -13.72 26.84 -7.04
CA ALA A 62 -14.33 28.07 -7.61
C ALA A 62 -15.84 28.06 -7.47
N SER A 63 -16.50 26.90 -7.56
CA SER A 63 -17.93 26.72 -7.39
C SER A 63 -18.38 26.60 -5.93
N GLY A 64 -17.47 26.73 -4.95
CA GLY A 64 -17.79 26.69 -3.53
C GLY A 64 -18.10 25.30 -2.96
N HIS A 65 -17.68 24.21 -3.65
CA HIS A 65 -17.78 22.82 -3.15
C HIS A 65 -16.72 22.53 -2.08
N THR A 66 -16.84 23.22 -0.93
CA THR A 66 -15.86 23.17 0.17
C THR A 66 -16.49 22.83 1.52
N ARG A 67 -17.79 22.49 1.54
CA ARG A 67 -18.54 22.13 2.75
C ARG A 67 -18.49 20.62 2.95
N TYR A 68 -18.95 20.15 4.12
CA TYR A 68 -19.06 18.73 4.41
C TYR A 68 -19.94 18.01 3.39
N THR A 69 -19.54 16.82 3.03
CA THR A 69 -20.37 15.86 2.27
C THR A 69 -21.06 14.89 3.24
N ASP A 70 -21.87 13.97 2.69
CA ASP A 70 -22.29 12.77 3.43
C ASP A 70 -21.05 12.00 3.94
N ALA A 71 -21.16 11.36 5.08
CA ALA A 71 -20.05 10.61 5.67
C ALA A 71 -19.59 9.46 4.78
N ARG A 72 -20.46 8.88 3.97
CA ARG A 72 -20.12 7.87 2.97
C ARG A 72 -19.43 8.45 1.74
N GLY A 73 -19.39 9.77 1.62
CA GLY A 73 -18.86 10.51 0.47
C GLY A 73 -19.94 10.88 -0.54
N LEU A 74 -19.51 11.60 -1.59
CA LEU A 74 -20.41 12.06 -2.66
C LEU A 74 -21.09 10.87 -3.34
N PRO A 75 -22.44 10.86 -3.48
CA PRO A 75 -23.14 9.80 -4.21
C PRO A 75 -22.59 9.61 -5.61
N ALA A 76 -22.35 10.67 -6.37
CA ALA A 76 -21.80 10.60 -7.72
C ALA A 76 -20.43 9.90 -7.77
N LEU A 77 -19.57 10.05 -6.74
CA LEU A 77 -18.27 9.37 -6.70
C LEU A 77 -18.45 7.88 -6.39
N ARG A 78 -19.35 7.53 -5.48
CA ARG A 78 -19.68 6.13 -5.19
C ARG A 78 -20.27 5.42 -6.41
N ASP A 79 -21.15 6.11 -7.16
CA ASP A 79 -21.72 5.61 -8.42
C ASP A 79 -20.62 5.41 -9.49
N ALA A 80 -19.68 6.35 -9.60
CA ALA A 80 -18.55 6.24 -10.53
C ALA A 80 -17.62 5.05 -10.20
N ILE A 81 -17.32 4.82 -8.91
CA ILE A 81 -16.55 3.64 -8.47
C ILE A 81 -17.34 2.36 -8.74
N SER A 82 -18.66 2.33 -8.47
CA SER A 82 -19.53 1.21 -8.78
C SER A 82 -19.52 0.88 -10.29
N ALA A 83 -19.62 1.89 -11.14
CA ALA A 83 -19.54 1.75 -12.60
C ALA A 83 -18.15 1.25 -13.06
N TRP A 84 -17.07 1.71 -12.42
CA TRP A 84 -15.71 1.23 -12.70
C TRP A 84 -15.55 -0.25 -12.35
N TYR A 85 -16.08 -0.73 -11.21
CA TYR A 85 -16.14 -2.16 -10.90
C TYR A 85 -17.00 -2.93 -11.91
N ALA A 86 -18.14 -2.36 -12.33
CA ALA A 86 -19.02 -2.98 -13.33
C ALA A 86 -18.33 -3.18 -14.70
N SER A 87 -17.45 -2.25 -15.11
CA SER A 87 -16.63 -2.39 -16.32
C SER A 87 -15.64 -3.56 -16.25
N GLN A 88 -15.32 -4.02 -15.04
CA GLN A 88 -14.47 -5.19 -14.76
C GLN A 88 -15.28 -6.47 -14.48
N GLY A 89 -16.60 -6.45 -14.73
CA GLY A 89 -17.48 -7.60 -14.52
C GLY A 89 -17.96 -7.79 -13.07
N LEU A 90 -17.79 -6.78 -12.20
CA LEU A 90 -18.17 -6.82 -10.79
C LEU A 90 -19.38 -5.92 -10.50
N ALA A 91 -20.52 -6.50 -10.16
CA ALA A 91 -21.71 -5.76 -9.74
C ALA A 91 -21.62 -5.38 -8.25
N ILE A 92 -21.00 -4.25 -7.95
CA ILE A 92 -20.87 -3.70 -6.60
C ILE A 92 -21.82 -2.52 -6.44
N SER A 93 -22.78 -2.61 -5.51
CA SER A 93 -23.69 -1.51 -5.21
C SER A 93 -22.94 -0.31 -4.64
N ALA A 94 -23.25 0.91 -5.10
CA ALA A 94 -22.72 2.15 -4.55
C ALA A 94 -23.03 2.31 -3.03
N GLU A 95 -24.07 1.66 -2.52
CA GLU A 95 -24.40 1.64 -1.10
C GLU A 95 -23.36 0.90 -0.24
N ARG A 96 -22.59 0.00 -0.85
CA ARG A 96 -21.52 -0.74 -0.20
C ARG A 96 -20.17 -0.01 -0.24
N ILE A 97 -20.11 1.16 -0.87
CA ILE A 97 -18.87 1.93 -1.05
C ILE A 97 -18.85 3.09 -0.05
N GLN A 98 -17.80 3.14 0.76
CA GLN A 98 -17.47 4.21 1.69
C GLN A 98 -16.25 4.97 1.18
N ILE A 99 -16.38 6.26 0.90
CA ILE A 99 -15.23 7.11 0.57
C ILE A 99 -14.47 7.43 1.85
N THR A 100 -13.14 7.36 1.80
CA THR A 100 -12.28 7.46 2.98
C THR A 100 -11.11 8.43 2.78
N GLN A 101 -10.47 8.82 3.86
CA GLN A 101 -9.25 9.64 3.87
C GLN A 101 -8.02 8.77 3.47
N GLY A 102 -7.94 8.44 2.17
CA GLY A 102 -6.98 7.49 1.63
C GLY A 102 -7.28 6.04 2.07
N ALA A 103 -6.47 5.11 1.59
CA ALA A 103 -6.50 3.71 2.03
C ALA A 103 -6.27 3.58 3.54
N SER A 104 -5.49 4.48 4.15
CA SER A 104 -5.26 4.47 5.60
C SER A 104 -6.55 4.63 6.40
N GLY A 105 -7.44 5.54 5.96
CA GLY A 105 -8.76 5.70 6.56
C GLY A 105 -9.65 4.47 6.35
N ALA A 106 -9.55 3.81 5.19
CA ALA A 106 -10.29 2.58 4.89
C ALA A 106 -9.82 1.41 5.76
N LEU A 107 -8.50 1.21 5.90
CA LEU A 107 -7.91 0.18 6.76
C LEU A 107 -8.26 0.38 8.23
N LEU A 108 -8.14 1.62 8.73
CA LEU A 108 -8.53 1.94 10.11
C LEU A 108 -10.02 1.70 10.34
N LEU A 109 -10.88 2.08 9.39
CA LEU A 109 -12.32 1.87 9.49
C LEU A 109 -12.68 0.38 9.49
N ALA A 110 -12.05 -0.41 8.59
CA ALA A 110 -12.24 -1.85 8.54
C ALA A 110 -11.77 -2.53 9.84
N ALA A 111 -10.58 -2.17 10.35
CA ALA A 111 -10.08 -2.67 11.63
C ALA A 111 -11.01 -2.30 12.79
N ALA A 112 -11.47 -1.04 12.87
CA ALA A 112 -12.40 -0.59 13.91
C ALA A 112 -13.78 -1.27 13.85
N ALA A 113 -14.17 -1.77 12.67
CA ALA A 113 -15.43 -2.48 12.48
C ALA A 113 -15.34 -3.99 12.79
N THR A 114 -14.12 -4.56 12.80
CA THR A 114 -13.94 -6.02 12.82
C THR A 114 -13.07 -6.54 13.97
N VAL A 115 -12.34 -5.66 14.66
CA VAL A 115 -11.38 -6.06 15.69
C VAL A 115 -11.78 -5.47 17.04
N ASN A 116 -11.98 -6.31 18.04
CA ASN A 116 -12.14 -5.89 19.43
C ASN A 116 -10.78 -5.85 20.16
N PRO A 117 -10.67 -5.09 21.28
CA PRO A 117 -9.45 -5.11 22.09
C PRO A 117 -9.09 -6.53 22.52
N GLY A 118 -7.83 -6.92 22.27
CA GLY A 118 -7.30 -8.24 22.59
C GLY A 118 -7.47 -9.32 21.52
N GLU A 119 -8.27 -9.07 20.48
CA GLU A 119 -8.38 -9.96 19.33
C GLU A 119 -7.16 -9.84 18.41
N GLN A 120 -6.91 -10.89 17.64
CA GLN A 120 -5.75 -10.97 16.75
C GLN A 120 -6.16 -10.89 15.28
N VAL A 121 -5.26 -10.29 14.49
CA VAL A 121 -5.36 -10.20 13.03
C VAL A 121 -4.20 -10.97 12.41
N LEU A 122 -4.51 -11.99 11.60
CA LEU A 122 -3.52 -12.72 10.81
C LEU A 122 -3.00 -11.83 9.67
N MET A 123 -1.70 -11.65 9.60
CA MET A 123 -1.02 -10.85 8.57
C MET A 123 0.26 -11.54 8.11
N ALA A 124 0.59 -11.41 6.82
CA ALA A 124 1.87 -11.88 6.30
C ALA A 124 3.05 -11.03 6.85
N ASP A 125 4.19 -11.67 7.05
CA ASP A 125 5.49 -11.03 7.25
C ASP A 125 6.40 -11.48 6.08
N PRO A 126 6.88 -10.58 5.21
CA PRO A 126 6.87 -9.11 5.30
C PRO A 126 5.52 -8.45 4.97
N ALA A 127 5.30 -7.25 5.51
CA ALA A 127 4.11 -6.44 5.27
C ALA A 127 4.42 -4.93 5.26
N TYR A 128 3.46 -4.14 4.74
CA TYR A 128 3.54 -2.69 4.83
C TYR A 128 3.48 -2.24 6.31
N PRO A 129 4.46 -1.46 6.79
CA PRO A 129 4.66 -1.22 8.23
C PRO A 129 3.53 -0.45 8.92
N CYS A 130 2.65 0.22 8.16
CA CYS A 130 1.49 0.89 8.75
C CYS A 130 0.32 -0.06 9.04
N ASN A 131 0.23 -1.22 8.36
CA ASN A 131 -0.90 -2.14 8.52
C ASN A 131 -1.08 -2.64 9.97
N PRO A 132 -0.04 -3.11 10.68
CA PRO A 132 -0.16 -3.48 12.09
C PRO A 132 -0.59 -2.31 12.98
N ARG A 133 -0.23 -1.08 12.63
CA ARG A 133 -0.58 0.11 13.42
C ARG A 133 -2.07 0.41 13.41
N PHE A 134 -2.78 0.09 12.33
CA PHE A 134 -4.25 0.22 12.29
C PHE A 134 -4.92 -0.76 13.24
N VAL A 135 -4.41 -1.99 13.33
CA VAL A 135 -4.90 -3.02 14.26
C VAL A 135 -4.63 -2.61 15.71
N GLU A 136 -3.40 -2.20 16.02
CA GLU A 136 -3.01 -1.77 17.37
C GLU A 136 -3.74 -0.50 17.82
N ALA A 137 -4.06 0.42 16.88
CA ALA A 137 -4.81 1.63 17.19
C ALA A 137 -6.20 1.33 17.78
N VAL A 138 -6.80 0.21 17.41
CA VAL A 138 -8.11 -0.22 17.93
C VAL A 138 -8.00 -1.22 19.09
N GLY A 139 -6.76 -1.51 19.53
CA GLY A 139 -6.50 -2.40 20.67
C GLY A 139 -6.35 -3.87 20.31
N GLY A 140 -6.31 -4.21 19.03
CA GLY A 140 -5.99 -5.55 18.54
C GLY A 140 -4.50 -5.84 18.56
N ALA A 141 -4.14 -7.09 18.27
CA ALA A 141 -2.76 -7.54 18.10
C ALA A 141 -2.58 -8.22 16.72
N VAL A 142 -1.34 -8.32 16.24
CA VAL A 142 -1.05 -9.02 14.99
C VAL A 142 -0.48 -10.40 15.28
N HIS A 143 -1.07 -11.40 14.63
CA HIS A 143 -0.53 -12.75 14.55
C HIS A 143 0.20 -12.89 13.21
N TRP A 144 1.52 -12.87 13.25
CA TRP A 144 2.37 -12.89 12.07
C TRP A 144 2.46 -14.27 11.43
N LEU A 145 2.10 -14.35 10.16
CA LEU A 145 2.34 -15.49 9.29
C LEU A 145 3.68 -15.30 8.59
N ARG A 146 4.70 -15.99 9.03
CA ARG A 146 6.02 -15.92 8.40
C ARG A 146 5.98 -16.55 7.03
N THR A 147 6.33 -15.77 6.02
CA THR A 147 6.38 -16.17 4.62
C THR A 147 7.80 -16.00 4.07
N GLU A 148 8.13 -16.75 3.04
CA GLU A 148 9.44 -16.75 2.42
C GLU A 148 9.33 -16.50 0.90
N ALA A 149 10.47 -16.36 0.25
CA ALA A 149 10.52 -16.17 -1.21
C ALA A 149 9.86 -17.35 -1.96
N THR A 150 9.99 -18.57 -1.43
CA THR A 150 9.36 -19.78 -1.98
C THR A 150 7.83 -19.76 -1.93
N ASP A 151 7.26 -18.94 -1.04
CA ASP A 151 5.82 -18.68 -0.91
C ASP A 151 5.39 -17.41 -1.66
N ALA A 152 6.26 -16.83 -2.47
CA ALA A 152 6.08 -15.50 -3.06
C ALA A 152 5.78 -14.42 -2.01
N PHE A 153 6.24 -14.60 -0.77
CA PHE A 153 5.94 -13.77 0.41
C PHE A 153 4.44 -13.57 0.63
N GLN A 154 3.62 -14.53 0.22
CA GLN A 154 2.18 -14.53 0.41
C GLN A 154 1.76 -15.70 1.29
N PRO A 155 0.75 -15.54 2.15
CA PRO A 155 0.23 -16.65 2.94
C PRO A 155 -0.53 -17.63 2.04
N SER A 156 -0.67 -18.87 2.51
CA SER A 156 -1.48 -19.89 1.88
C SER A 156 -2.60 -20.35 2.80
N ALA A 157 -3.69 -20.90 2.22
CA ALA A 157 -4.77 -21.48 2.99
C ALA A 157 -4.29 -22.66 3.89
N ALA A 158 -3.25 -23.38 3.47
CA ALA A 158 -2.63 -24.41 4.28
C ALA A 158 -1.90 -23.81 5.49
N MET A 159 -1.22 -22.68 5.33
CA MET A 159 -0.58 -21.95 6.43
C MET A 159 -1.63 -21.47 7.44
N LEU A 160 -2.74 -20.86 6.98
CA LEU A 160 -3.84 -20.44 7.84
C LEU A 160 -4.39 -21.58 8.69
N ARG A 161 -4.68 -22.73 8.06
CA ARG A 161 -5.20 -23.91 8.77
C ARG A 161 -4.26 -24.45 9.85
N ARG A 162 -2.94 -24.28 9.69
CA ARG A 162 -1.93 -24.72 10.67
C ARG A 162 -1.69 -23.72 11.78
N SER A 163 -1.76 -22.43 11.48
CA SER A 163 -1.29 -21.36 12.36
C SER A 163 -2.43 -20.68 13.12
N ALA A 164 -3.64 -20.63 12.54
CA ALA A 164 -4.75 -19.90 13.16
C ALA A 164 -5.18 -20.49 14.50
N CYS A 165 -5.45 -19.61 15.46
CA CYS A 165 -5.94 -19.92 16.78
C CYS A 165 -7.33 -19.31 17.03
N ALA A 166 -7.87 -19.48 18.24
CA ALA A 166 -9.22 -19.02 18.57
C ALA A 166 -9.32 -17.49 18.64
N GLU A 167 -8.21 -16.84 18.97
CA GLU A 167 -8.10 -15.39 19.11
C GLU A 167 -7.99 -14.66 17.75
N ASP A 168 -7.75 -15.39 16.66
CA ASP A 168 -7.67 -14.83 15.31
C ASP A 168 -9.08 -14.61 14.74
N HIS A 169 -9.49 -13.37 14.61
CA HIS A 169 -10.82 -13.00 14.13
C HIS A 169 -10.81 -12.41 12.71
N VAL A 170 -9.66 -11.95 12.24
CA VAL A 170 -9.52 -11.28 10.96
C VAL A 170 -8.30 -11.81 10.22
N LEU A 171 -8.42 -11.99 8.90
CA LEU A 171 -7.29 -12.11 7.97
C LEU A 171 -7.15 -10.80 7.22
N MET A 172 -5.96 -10.18 7.24
CA MET A 172 -5.65 -9.00 6.44
C MET A 172 -4.58 -9.36 5.39
N LEU A 173 -4.91 -9.15 4.13
CA LEU A 173 -4.06 -9.43 2.97
C LEU A 173 -3.76 -8.14 2.20
N ALA A 174 -2.62 -8.09 1.51
CA ALA A 174 -2.31 -7.11 0.48
C ALA A 174 -2.11 -7.82 -0.87
N HIS A 175 -2.76 -7.31 -1.92
CA HIS A 175 -2.85 -7.99 -3.20
C HIS A 175 -2.92 -7.00 -4.38
N PRO A 176 -1.77 -6.70 -5.05
CA PRO A 176 -0.37 -7.03 -4.74
C PRO A 176 0.14 -6.39 -3.45
N ALA A 177 1.18 -6.99 -2.84
CA ALA A 177 1.73 -6.54 -1.58
C ALA A 177 2.87 -5.51 -1.72
N ASN A 178 2.96 -4.59 -0.77
CA ASN A 178 4.15 -3.82 -0.47
C ASN A 178 4.83 -4.50 0.73
N PRO A 179 6.12 -4.93 0.66
CA PRO A 179 7.18 -4.41 -0.25
C PRO A 179 7.42 -5.24 -1.51
N THR A 180 6.79 -6.39 -1.68
CA THR A 180 7.24 -7.44 -2.62
C THR A 180 6.74 -7.26 -4.06
N GLY A 181 5.65 -6.52 -4.25
CA GLY A 181 4.94 -6.43 -5.53
C GLY A 181 4.24 -7.74 -5.95
N MET A 182 4.26 -8.76 -5.09
CA MET A 182 3.68 -10.06 -5.39
C MET A 182 2.18 -10.10 -5.12
N ALA A 183 1.45 -10.69 -6.04
CA ALA A 183 0.03 -10.99 -5.89
C ALA A 183 -0.18 -12.34 -5.19
N VAL A 184 -1.28 -12.48 -4.49
CA VAL A 184 -1.72 -13.80 -3.99
C VAL A 184 -2.14 -14.64 -5.20
N PRO A 185 -1.61 -15.86 -5.38
CA PRO A 185 -2.06 -16.74 -6.45
C PRO A 185 -3.59 -16.97 -6.39
N ALA A 186 -4.28 -16.92 -7.54
CA ALA A 186 -5.75 -16.92 -7.60
C ALA A 186 -6.39 -18.15 -6.89
N ALA A 187 -5.75 -19.32 -6.96
CA ALA A 187 -6.21 -20.53 -6.28
C ALA A 187 -6.11 -20.39 -4.75
N GLU A 188 -5.02 -19.81 -4.25
CA GLU A 188 -4.82 -19.57 -2.81
C GLU A 188 -5.76 -18.47 -2.30
N LEU A 189 -5.93 -17.38 -3.06
CA LEU A 189 -6.87 -16.32 -2.69
C LEU A 189 -8.30 -16.88 -2.56
N ARG A 190 -8.74 -17.71 -3.51
CA ARG A 190 -10.03 -18.41 -3.44
C ARG A 190 -10.13 -19.30 -2.20
N ALA A 191 -9.09 -20.08 -1.92
CA ALA A 191 -9.07 -20.98 -0.77
C ALA A 191 -9.07 -20.21 0.57
N MET A 192 -8.44 -19.03 0.63
CA MET A 192 -8.45 -18.17 1.82
C MET A 192 -9.79 -17.46 2.00
N VAL A 193 -10.42 -16.97 0.93
CA VAL A 193 -11.79 -16.43 0.99
C VAL A 193 -12.75 -17.47 1.56
N SER A 194 -12.74 -18.71 1.01
CA SER A 194 -13.57 -19.81 1.51
C SER A 194 -13.26 -20.16 2.97
N TRP A 195 -11.97 -20.19 3.33
CA TRP A 195 -11.56 -20.48 4.70
C TRP A 195 -12.09 -19.45 5.70
N CYS A 196 -12.06 -18.15 5.36
CA CYS A 196 -12.64 -17.11 6.20
C CYS A 196 -14.15 -17.30 6.38
N GLN A 197 -14.87 -17.60 5.29
CA GLN A 197 -16.30 -17.85 5.31
C GLN A 197 -16.65 -19.08 6.18
N ASP A 198 -15.96 -20.21 5.96
CA ASP A 198 -16.20 -21.47 6.66
C ASP A 198 -15.90 -21.36 8.18
N THR A 199 -15.00 -20.48 8.57
CA THR A 199 -14.54 -20.31 9.95
C THR A 199 -15.16 -19.09 10.64
N GLY A 200 -16.02 -18.33 9.95
CA GLY A 200 -16.66 -17.12 10.47
C GLY A 200 -15.69 -15.96 10.76
N ARG A 201 -14.57 -15.92 10.08
CA ARG A 201 -13.56 -14.86 10.21
C ARG A 201 -13.78 -13.76 9.19
N HIS A 202 -13.47 -12.52 9.57
CA HIS A 202 -13.47 -11.42 8.63
C HIS A 202 -12.25 -11.48 7.70
N LEU A 203 -12.42 -11.02 6.48
CA LEU A 203 -11.33 -10.83 5.53
C LEU A 203 -11.27 -9.34 5.14
N ILE A 204 -10.07 -8.76 5.18
CA ILE A 204 -9.76 -7.42 4.68
C ILE A 204 -8.68 -7.59 3.60
N VAL A 205 -8.95 -7.16 2.37
CA VAL A 205 -7.99 -7.21 1.28
C VAL A 205 -7.61 -5.79 0.87
N ASP A 206 -6.33 -5.46 1.02
CA ASP A 206 -5.76 -4.22 0.50
C ASP A 206 -5.41 -4.40 -0.98
N GLU A 207 -6.23 -3.82 -1.85
CA GLU A 207 -6.10 -3.88 -3.30
C GLU A 207 -5.63 -2.56 -3.92
N ILE A 208 -4.93 -1.71 -3.16
CA ILE A 208 -4.49 -0.39 -3.65
C ILE A 208 -3.57 -0.48 -4.86
N TYR A 209 -2.89 -1.61 -5.06
CA TYR A 209 -2.02 -1.89 -6.20
C TYR A 209 -2.66 -2.82 -7.25
N GLN A 210 -3.86 -3.34 -7.03
CA GLN A 210 -4.52 -4.25 -7.96
C GLN A 210 -4.62 -3.66 -9.39
N PRO A 211 -4.98 -2.38 -9.59
CA PRO A 211 -5.00 -1.78 -10.93
C PRO A 211 -3.62 -1.64 -11.57
N LEU A 212 -2.53 -1.69 -10.79
CA LEU A 212 -1.13 -1.66 -11.24
C LEU A 212 -0.56 -3.07 -11.42
N SER A 213 -1.35 -4.03 -11.86
CA SER A 213 -0.88 -5.38 -12.22
C SER A 213 -0.29 -5.39 -13.61
N PHE A 214 0.82 -6.11 -13.80
CA PHE A 214 1.58 -6.15 -15.05
C PHE A 214 1.38 -7.42 -15.86
N GLU A 215 1.15 -8.55 -15.20
CA GLU A 215 1.05 -9.86 -15.82
C GLU A 215 -0.40 -10.38 -15.74
N GLY A 216 -1.05 -10.49 -16.89
CA GLY A 216 -2.43 -10.97 -16.99
C GLY A 216 -3.46 -10.05 -16.33
N GLU A 217 -4.69 -10.52 -16.25
CA GLU A 217 -5.76 -9.85 -15.51
C GLU A 217 -5.75 -10.32 -14.06
N LEU A 218 -5.05 -9.56 -13.19
CA LEU A 218 -5.19 -9.76 -11.76
C LEU A 218 -6.60 -9.30 -11.34
N GLN A 219 -7.42 -10.26 -10.97
CA GLN A 219 -8.79 -9.99 -10.58
C GLN A 219 -8.87 -9.54 -9.12
N SER A 220 -9.78 -8.60 -8.83
CA SER A 220 -10.14 -8.28 -7.46
C SER A 220 -10.66 -9.52 -6.72
N SER A 221 -10.37 -9.62 -5.44
CA SER A 221 -10.92 -10.67 -4.54
C SER A 221 -12.44 -10.69 -4.52
N LEU A 222 -13.10 -9.59 -4.89
CA LEU A 222 -14.55 -9.48 -5.00
C LEU A 222 -15.16 -10.43 -6.08
N HIS A 223 -14.38 -10.93 -7.04
CA HIS A 223 -14.82 -11.97 -7.97
C HIS A 223 -14.97 -13.36 -7.29
N LEU A 224 -14.35 -13.54 -6.13
CA LEU A 224 -14.37 -14.80 -5.39
C LEU A 224 -15.45 -14.84 -4.31
N GLY A 225 -16.05 -13.70 -3.99
CA GLY A 225 -17.10 -13.53 -3.01
C GLY A 225 -17.22 -12.05 -2.64
N GLN A 226 -18.36 -11.66 -2.07
CA GLN A 226 -18.61 -10.25 -1.75
C GLN A 226 -18.85 -9.98 -0.26
N ASP A 227 -18.60 -10.98 0.61
CA ASP A 227 -18.80 -10.88 2.06
C ASP A 227 -17.51 -10.54 2.82
N HIS A 228 -16.67 -9.71 2.21
CA HIS A 228 -15.43 -9.24 2.81
C HIS A 228 -15.17 -7.76 2.48
N PHE A 229 -14.19 -7.18 3.17
CA PHE A 229 -13.78 -5.78 2.99
C PHE A 229 -12.68 -5.68 1.95
N VAL A 230 -12.82 -4.74 1.01
CA VAL A 230 -11.77 -4.44 0.03
C VAL A 230 -11.43 -2.97 0.07
N VAL A 231 -10.14 -2.69 0.18
CA VAL A 231 -9.59 -1.34 0.24
C VAL A 231 -9.09 -0.93 -1.13
N GLY A 232 -9.61 0.18 -1.65
CA GLY A 232 -9.14 0.83 -2.85
C GLY A 232 -8.55 2.22 -2.57
N SER A 233 -7.79 2.75 -3.52
CA SER A 233 -7.13 4.05 -3.34
C SER A 233 -6.99 4.83 -4.65
N PHE A 234 -7.14 6.14 -4.55
CA PHE A 234 -6.76 7.06 -5.63
C PHE A 234 -5.26 7.36 -5.67
N SER A 235 -4.52 6.98 -4.61
CA SER A 235 -3.12 7.39 -4.44
C SER A 235 -2.17 6.82 -5.49
N LYS A 236 -2.38 5.58 -5.98
CA LYS A 236 -1.37 4.87 -6.77
C LYS A 236 -1.69 4.87 -8.25
N TYR A 237 -2.67 4.11 -8.69
CA TYR A 237 -3.05 4.04 -10.10
C TYR A 237 -3.50 5.41 -10.67
N PHE A 238 -4.22 6.21 -9.88
CA PHE A 238 -4.72 7.52 -10.29
C PHE A 238 -3.77 8.70 -9.99
N ASN A 239 -2.58 8.44 -9.44
CA ASN A 239 -1.56 9.45 -9.10
C ASN A 239 -2.08 10.62 -8.23
N MET A 240 -2.91 10.29 -7.24
CA MET A 240 -3.49 11.25 -6.29
C MET A 240 -2.96 11.04 -4.86
N THR A 241 -1.65 10.85 -4.68
CA THR A 241 -1.04 10.52 -3.38
C THR A 241 -1.34 11.56 -2.30
N GLY A 242 -1.05 12.83 -2.55
CA GLY A 242 -1.25 13.95 -1.63
C GLY A 242 -2.71 14.35 -1.39
N TRP A 243 -3.66 13.88 -2.19
CA TRP A 243 -5.09 14.18 -2.08
C TRP A 243 -5.78 13.46 -0.93
N ARG A 244 -5.15 12.42 -0.39
CA ARG A 244 -5.65 11.60 0.71
C ARG A 244 -7.05 11.07 0.47
N LEU A 245 -7.28 10.41 -0.65
CA LEU A 245 -8.57 9.85 -1.02
C LEU A 245 -8.46 8.36 -1.35
N GLY A 246 -9.45 7.58 -0.87
CA GLY A 246 -9.59 6.15 -1.12
C GLY A 246 -11.03 5.72 -0.87
N TRP A 247 -11.25 4.43 -0.91
CA TRP A 247 -12.56 3.87 -0.63
C TRP A 247 -12.46 2.49 0.03
N LEU A 248 -13.52 2.12 0.72
CA LEU A 248 -13.73 0.79 1.28
C LEU A 248 -14.99 0.20 0.64
N VAL A 249 -14.86 -0.97 0.01
CA VAL A 249 -16.01 -1.81 -0.33
C VAL A 249 -16.31 -2.68 0.89
N MET A 250 -17.54 -2.63 1.36
CA MET A 250 -17.96 -3.34 2.58
C MET A 250 -18.89 -4.50 2.24
N PRO A 251 -18.87 -5.59 3.01
CA PRO A 251 -19.96 -6.57 2.97
C PRO A 251 -21.26 -5.90 3.42
N GLU A 252 -22.38 -6.38 2.90
CA GLU A 252 -23.69 -5.72 3.09
C GLU A 252 -24.07 -5.57 4.58
N TYR A 253 -23.78 -6.59 5.39
CA TYR A 253 -24.06 -6.57 6.83
C TYR A 253 -23.28 -5.48 7.60
N ALA A 254 -22.13 -5.00 7.07
CA ALA A 254 -21.26 -4.04 7.74
C ALA A 254 -21.56 -2.58 7.38
N VAL A 255 -22.34 -2.31 6.33
CA VAL A 255 -22.58 -0.96 5.79
C VAL A 255 -23.05 0.01 6.87
N SER A 256 -24.10 -0.33 7.63
CA SER A 256 -24.64 0.55 8.67
C SER A 256 -23.65 0.80 9.82
N ALA A 257 -22.87 -0.22 10.21
CA ALA A 257 -21.88 -0.11 11.27
C ALA A 257 -20.70 0.78 10.84
N CYS A 258 -20.15 0.55 9.65
CA CYS A 258 -19.07 1.36 9.09
C CYS A 258 -19.50 2.82 8.89
N GLN A 259 -20.73 3.06 8.44
CA GLN A 259 -21.25 4.41 8.29
C GLN A 259 -21.29 5.16 9.64
N LYS A 260 -21.75 4.50 10.71
CA LYS A 260 -21.73 5.09 12.06
C LYS A 260 -20.33 5.44 12.52
N LEU A 261 -19.38 4.52 12.33
CA LEU A 261 -17.97 4.75 12.68
C LEU A 261 -17.39 5.90 11.89
N ALA A 262 -17.60 5.94 10.57
CA ALA A 262 -17.10 7.00 9.70
C ALA A 262 -17.66 8.39 10.09
N GLN A 263 -18.94 8.48 10.45
CA GLN A 263 -19.56 9.72 10.94
C GLN A 263 -18.87 10.27 12.20
N HIS A 264 -18.47 9.41 13.12
CA HIS A 264 -17.85 9.81 14.36
C HIS A 264 -16.33 9.99 14.28
N LEU A 265 -15.64 9.17 13.49
CA LEU A 265 -14.18 9.22 13.37
C LEU A 265 -13.69 10.28 12.39
N PHE A 266 -14.43 10.51 11.30
CA PHE A 266 -13.92 11.29 10.16
C PHE A 266 -14.86 12.42 9.72
N ILE A 267 -16.15 12.39 10.06
CA ILE A 267 -17.20 13.27 9.53
C ILE A 267 -17.43 13.02 8.04
N CYS A 268 -16.44 13.34 7.17
CA CYS A 268 -16.41 12.99 5.76
C CYS A 268 -14.96 13.00 5.22
N ALA A 269 -14.75 12.43 4.04
CA ALA A 269 -13.49 12.56 3.31
C ALA A 269 -13.32 13.99 2.72
N PRO A 270 -12.10 14.42 2.31
CA PRO A 270 -11.85 15.75 1.76
C PRO A 270 -12.75 16.07 0.55
N THR A 271 -13.61 17.05 0.67
CA THR A 271 -14.67 17.34 -0.31
C THR A 271 -14.12 17.71 -1.69
N THR A 272 -13.12 18.58 -1.74
CA THR A 272 -12.49 18.99 -3.01
C THR A 272 -11.82 17.83 -3.72
N ALA A 273 -11.18 16.91 -2.96
CA ALA A 273 -10.58 15.69 -3.51
C ALA A 273 -11.65 14.74 -4.09
N GLN A 274 -12.83 14.64 -3.46
CA GLN A 274 -13.93 13.83 -3.98
C GLN A 274 -14.45 14.35 -5.32
N HIS A 275 -14.61 15.68 -5.45
CA HIS A 275 -15.02 16.29 -6.72
C HIS A 275 -13.96 16.10 -7.80
N ALA A 276 -12.68 16.27 -7.47
CA ALA A 276 -11.56 16.03 -8.38
C ALA A 276 -11.54 14.59 -8.89
N ALA A 277 -11.75 13.63 -7.99
CA ALA A 277 -11.69 12.20 -8.28
C ALA A 277 -12.78 11.70 -9.25
N LEU A 278 -13.87 12.45 -9.45
CA LEU A 278 -14.85 12.15 -10.50
C LEU A 278 -14.21 12.13 -11.89
N ALA A 279 -13.22 12.97 -12.13
CA ALA A 279 -12.48 13.00 -13.39
C ALA A 279 -11.61 11.76 -13.62
N CYS A 280 -11.21 11.02 -12.57
CA CYS A 280 -10.41 9.81 -12.68
C CYS A 280 -11.10 8.70 -13.50
N PHE A 281 -12.42 8.69 -13.53
CA PHE A 281 -13.20 7.67 -14.24
C PHE A 281 -13.59 8.05 -15.67
N ARG A 282 -13.09 9.18 -16.16
CA ARG A 282 -13.24 9.55 -17.57
C ARG A 282 -12.37 8.63 -18.44
N PRO A 283 -12.85 8.27 -19.65
CA PRO A 283 -12.10 7.33 -20.51
C PRO A 283 -10.69 7.79 -20.88
N ASP A 284 -10.50 9.09 -21.08
CA ASP A 284 -9.20 9.69 -21.39
C ASP A 284 -8.22 9.63 -20.20
N VAL A 285 -8.70 9.86 -18.98
CA VAL A 285 -7.89 9.78 -17.76
C VAL A 285 -7.55 8.32 -17.41
N LEU A 286 -8.49 7.40 -17.61
CA LEU A 286 -8.22 5.95 -17.45
C LEU A 286 -7.17 5.47 -18.47
N ALA A 287 -7.27 5.90 -19.72
CA ALA A 287 -6.27 5.57 -20.75
C ALA A 287 -4.88 6.12 -20.39
N GLU A 288 -4.80 7.33 -19.81
CA GLU A 288 -3.55 7.89 -19.30
C GLU A 288 -2.98 7.05 -18.14
N ALA A 289 -3.82 6.63 -17.19
CA ALA A 289 -3.40 5.80 -16.07
C ALA A 289 -2.90 4.42 -16.55
N ASP A 290 -3.54 3.81 -17.55
CA ASP A 290 -3.08 2.57 -18.16
C ASP A 290 -1.76 2.75 -18.91
N ALA A 291 -1.57 3.84 -19.63
CA ALA A 291 -0.28 4.14 -20.27
C ALA A 291 0.84 4.30 -19.24
N ARG A 292 0.58 4.94 -18.11
CA ARG A 292 1.54 5.07 -16.99
C ARG A 292 1.87 3.72 -16.35
N LYS A 293 0.90 2.81 -16.24
CA LYS A 293 1.13 1.44 -15.80
C LYS A 293 2.10 0.70 -16.72
N GLU A 294 1.96 0.82 -18.05
CA GLU A 294 2.89 0.21 -19.00
C GLU A 294 4.31 0.82 -18.89
N ILE A 295 4.44 2.11 -18.60
CA ILE A 295 5.74 2.72 -18.32
C ILE A 295 6.37 2.11 -17.06
N LEU A 296 5.61 1.91 -15.98
CA LEU A 296 6.10 1.26 -14.76
C LEU A 296 6.53 -0.19 -15.03
N LYS A 297 5.79 -0.93 -15.86
CA LYS A 297 6.19 -2.27 -16.30
C LYS A 297 7.52 -2.25 -17.04
N SER A 298 7.72 -1.32 -18.00
CA SER A 298 8.99 -1.14 -18.72
C SER A 298 10.14 -0.87 -17.75
N ARG A 299 9.94 0.01 -16.78
CA ARG A 299 10.94 0.34 -15.76
C ARG A 299 11.31 -0.87 -14.89
N ARG A 300 10.34 -1.69 -14.50
CA ARG A 300 10.57 -2.97 -13.82
C ARG A 300 11.49 -3.87 -14.64
N ASP A 301 11.10 -4.09 -15.89
CA ASP A 301 11.80 -5.00 -16.82
C ASP A 301 13.21 -4.49 -17.17
N PHE A 302 13.40 -3.17 -17.14
CA PHE A 302 14.70 -2.51 -17.29
C PHE A 302 15.58 -2.68 -16.05
N LEU A 303 15.03 -2.46 -14.86
CA LEU A 303 15.79 -2.36 -13.60
C LEU A 303 16.26 -3.72 -13.09
N ILE A 304 15.37 -4.71 -13.06
CA ILE A 304 15.60 -5.98 -12.35
C ILE A 304 16.81 -6.77 -12.87
N PRO A 305 17.00 -6.95 -14.19
CA PRO A 305 18.18 -7.67 -14.70
C PRO A 305 19.51 -7.00 -14.31
N ARG A 306 19.51 -5.67 -14.23
CA ARG A 306 20.69 -4.87 -13.88
C ARG A 306 21.01 -4.95 -12.38
N LEU A 307 19.99 -4.89 -11.51
CA LEU A 307 20.18 -5.10 -10.08
C LEU A 307 20.76 -6.50 -9.79
N ARG A 308 20.25 -7.52 -10.49
CA ARG A 308 20.80 -8.88 -10.38
C ARG A 308 22.27 -8.94 -10.79
N ALA A 309 22.65 -8.25 -11.84
CA ALA A 309 24.05 -8.15 -12.30
C ALA A 309 24.95 -7.45 -11.27
N LEU A 310 24.41 -6.56 -10.44
CA LEU A 310 25.12 -5.89 -9.33
C LEU A 310 25.18 -6.72 -8.05
N GLY A 311 24.60 -7.93 -8.03
CA GLY A 311 24.68 -8.85 -6.89
C GLY A 311 23.47 -8.81 -5.94
N PHE A 312 22.39 -8.08 -6.27
CA PHE A 312 21.12 -8.18 -5.54
C PHE A 312 20.41 -9.48 -5.94
N ASP A 313 20.09 -10.32 -4.96
CA ASP A 313 19.24 -11.49 -5.21
C ASP A 313 17.77 -11.07 -5.22
N ILE A 314 17.14 -11.22 -6.37
CA ILE A 314 15.72 -10.91 -6.59
C ILE A 314 15.04 -12.21 -7.02
N PRO A 315 14.53 -12.99 -6.06
CA PRO A 315 14.02 -14.33 -6.33
C PRO A 315 12.76 -14.34 -7.19
N MET A 316 12.01 -13.23 -7.21
CA MET A 316 10.73 -13.16 -7.90
C MET A 316 10.61 -11.89 -8.75
N MET A 317 9.87 -12.00 -9.86
CA MET A 317 9.45 -10.85 -10.66
C MET A 317 8.15 -10.30 -10.04
N PRO A 318 8.09 -9.02 -9.66
CA PRO A 318 6.85 -8.43 -9.13
C PRO A 318 5.69 -8.52 -10.13
N ASP A 319 4.52 -8.99 -9.66
CA ASP A 319 3.30 -9.07 -10.47
C ASP A 319 2.65 -7.70 -10.68
N GLY A 320 2.93 -6.76 -9.78
CA GLY A 320 2.35 -5.41 -9.80
C GLY A 320 3.04 -4.45 -8.84
N ALA A 321 2.36 -3.36 -8.50
CA ALA A 321 2.91 -2.24 -7.74
C ALA A 321 4.09 -1.56 -8.48
N PHE A 322 5.07 -1.07 -7.76
CA PHE A 322 6.28 -0.46 -8.34
C PHE A 322 7.51 -0.65 -7.44
N TYR A 323 7.62 -1.85 -6.84
CA TYR A 323 8.69 -2.22 -5.93
C TYR A 323 9.39 -3.51 -6.36
N VAL A 324 10.68 -3.55 -6.09
CA VAL A 324 11.48 -4.76 -6.03
C VAL A 324 11.87 -4.99 -4.58
N PHE A 325 11.72 -6.21 -4.08
CA PHE A 325 12.20 -6.61 -2.77
C PHE A 325 13.35 -7.61 -2.97
N ALA A 326 14.56 -7.18 -2.63
CA ALA A 326 15.80 -7.86 -2.96
C ALA A 326 16.57 -8.25 -1.70
N ASP A 327 17.17 -9.42 -1.68
CA ASP A 327 18.19 -9.78 -0.69
C ASP A 327 19.57 -9.27 -1.15
N ALA A 328 20.17 -8.43 -0.34
CA ALA A 328 21.51 -7.88 -0.56
C ALA A 328 22.58 -8.57 0.29
N SER A 329 22.37 -9.81 0.74
CA SER A 329 23.29 -10.55 1.62
C SER A 329 24.69 -10.75 1.01
N ALA A 330 24.80 -10.77 -0.32
CA ALA A 330 26.09 -10.77 -1.02
C ALA A 330 26.83 -9.42 -0.94
N LEU A 331 26.14 -8.33 -0.58
CA LEU A 331 26.66 -6.96 -0.60
C LEU A 331 26.79 -6.37 0.80
N THR A 332 25.98 -6.80 1.74
CA THR A 332 25.94 -6.27 3.11
C THR A 332 25.35 -7.24 4.12
N GLU A 333 25.77 -7.12 5.37
CA GLU A 333 25.14 -7.82 6.52
C GLU A 333 24.05 -6.95 7.18
N ASN A 334 23.93 -5.66 6.79
CA ASN A 334 23.00 -4.70 7.40
C ASN A 334 22.48 -3.70 6.36
N SER A 335 21.26 -3.91 5.90
CA SER A 335 20.63 -3.08 4.88
C SER A 335 20.43 -1.63 5.31
N GLN A 336 20.18 -1.35 6.60
CA GLN A 336 20.02 0.02 7.07
C GLN A 336 21.35 0.79 6.98
N ALA A 337 22.44 0.20 7.47
CA ALA A 337 23.77 0.81 7.38
C ALA A 337 24.17 1.01 5.90
N PHE A 338 23.89 0.01 5.06
CA PHE A 338 24.13 0.06 3.62
C PHE A 338 23.36 1.21 2.95
N CYS A 339 22.06 1.32 3.16
CA CYS A 339 21.23 2.37 2.55
C CYS A 339 21.68 3.78 2.98
N VAL A 340 22.05 3.97 4.26
CA VAL A 340 22.54 5.25 4.77
C VAL A 340 23.92 5.60 4.20
N ASP A 341 24.85 4.64 4.09
CA ASP A 341 26.18 4.88 3.50
C ASP A 341 26.07 5.14 1.98
N LEU A 342 25.26 4.36 1.28
CA LEU A 342 25.01 4.50 -0.14
C LEU A 342 24.50 5.91 -0.47
N ILE A 343 23.42 6.38 0.19
CA ILE A 343 22.87 7.71 -0.11
C ILE A 343 23.89 8.82 0.18
N ARG A 344 24.67 8.73 1.26
CA ARG A 344 25.69 9.73 1.61
C ARG A 344 26.80 9.84 0.57
N LYS A 345 27.20 8.71 -0.03
CA LYS A 345 28.30 8.65 -0.99
C LYS A 345 27.86 8.91 -2.43
N THR A 346 26.65 8.48 -2.78
CA THR A 346 26.20 8.45 -4.18
C THR A 346 24.99 9.31 -4.48
N GLY A 347 24.23 9.69 -3.46
CA GLY A 347 22.92 10.32 -3.62
C GLY A 347 21.82 9.34 -4.07
N VAL A 348 22.02 8.01 -4.00
CA VAL A 348 20.96 7.04 -4.31
C VAL A 348 20.28 6.59 -3.02
N ALA A 349 18.97 6.84 -2.91
CA ALA A 349 18.15 6.47 -1.77
C ALA A 349 17.43 5.15 -1.98
N LEU A 350 17.57 4.20 -1.05
CA LEU A 350 16.89 2.89 -1.03
C LEU A 350 16.22 2.69 0.34
N THR A 351 15.23 1.81 0.43
CA THR A 351 14.55 1.50 1.71
C THR A 351 15.10 0.23 2.33
N PRO A 352 15.60 0.26 3.57
CA PRO A 352 16.01 -0.95 4.28
C PRO A 352 14.82 -1.86 4.57
N GLY A 353 15.03 -3.18 4.44
CA GLY A 353 13.97 -4.18 4.53
C GLY A 353 13.43 -4.42 5.94
N ASN A 354 14.17 -4.04 6.97
CA ASN A 354 13.75 -4.15 8.37
C ASN A 354 12.54 -3.27 8.75
N ASP A 355 12.12 -2.34 7.88
CA ASP A 355 10.82 -1.67 8.01
C ASP A 355 9.64 -2.60 7.72
N PHE A 356 9.84 -3.64 6.90
CA PHE A 356 8.77 -4.51 6.42
C PHE A 356 8.68 -5.85 7.13
N SER A 357 9.78 -6.31 7.72
CA SER A 357 9.88 -7.57 8.44
C SER A 357 10.86 -7.49 9.59
N GLN A 358 10.52 -8.17 10.69
CA GLN A 358 11.43 -8.41 11.79
C GLN A 358 11.94 -9.88 11.82
N ALA A 359 11.36 -10.72 10.98
CA ALA A 359 11.70 -12.14 10.90
C ALA A 359 12.73 -12.47 9.80
N LEU A 360 12.75 -11.68 8.73
CA LEU A 360 13.74 -11.84 7.67
C LEU A 360 15.13 -11.34 8.10
N PRO A 361 16.20 -11.86 7.49
CA PRO A 361 17.55 -11.31 7.69
C PRO A 361 17.60 -9.80 7.43
N PRO A 362 18.42 -9.03 8.15
CA PRO A 362 18.52 -7.58 7.99
C PRO A 362 19.28 -7.16 6.72
N THR A 363 19.29 -8.00 5.69
CA THR A 363 19.95 -7.80 4.40
C THR A 363 18.99 -7.42 3.29
N TRP A 364 17.69 -7.56 3.53
CA TRP A 364 16.67 -7.22 2.53
C TRP A 364 16.56 -5.72 2.31
N ILE A 365 16.26 -5.33 1.07
CA ILE A 365 16.11 -3.93 0.64
C ILE A 365 14.89 -3.85 -0.28
N ARG A 366 14.07 -2.80 -0.10
CA ARG A 366 13.04 -2.45 -1.07
C ARG A 366 13.55 -1.34 -1.99
N ILE A 367 13.37 -1.49 -3.29
CA ILE A 367 13.77 -0.55 -4.33
C ILE A 367 12.52 -0.19 -5.14
N ALA A 368 12.16 1.09 -5.21
CA ALA A 368 11.07 1.56 -6.05
C ALA A 368 11.58 1.83 -7.49
N PHE A 369 10.77 1.47 -8.49
CA PHE A 369 11.07 1.81 -9.89
C PHE A 369 10.16 2.93 -10.41
N THR A 370 10.02 3.96 -9.57
CA THR A 370 9.13 5.10 -9.80
C THR A 370 9.77 6.23 -10.61
N GLU A 371 11.08 6.23 -10.76
CA GLU A 371 11.85 7.21 -11.53
C GLU A 371 11.92 6.87 -13.02
N THR A 372 12.28 7.86 -13.85
CA THR A 372 12.50 7.64 -15.30
C THR A 372 13.61 6.61 -15.58
N GLU A 373 13.57 5.90 -16.71
CA GLU A 373 14.63 4.94 -17.07
C GLU A 373 16.03 5.57 -17.07
N ALA A 374 16.15 6.83 -17.50
CA ALA A 374 17.42 7.56 -17.46
C ALA A 374 17.94 7.78 -16.03
N ARG A 375 17.04 8.08 -15.10
CA ARG A 375 17.39 8.22 -13.69
C ARG A 375 17.69 6.87 -13.02
N LEU A 376 16.97 5.82 -13.41
CA LEU A 376 17.26 4.45 -12.97
C LEU A 376 18.63 3.98 -13.48
N ASP A 377 18.99 4.26 -14.75
CA ASP A 377 20.32 3.95 -15.29
C ASP A 377 21.43 4.69 -14.55
N GLU A 378 21.22 5.97 -14.25
CA GLU A 378 22.15 6.77 -13.45
C GLU A 378 22.30 6.19 -12.03
N ALA A 379 21.21 5.82 -11.39
CA ALA A 379 21.24 5.18 -10.05
C ALA A 379 22.05 3.89 -10.06
N LEU A 380 21.83 3.03 -11.09
CA LEU A 380 22.57 1.78 -11.24
C LEU A 380 24.06 2.01 -11.41
N ARG A 381 24.49 2.99 -12.24
CA ARG A 381 25.91 3.35 -12.39
C ARG A 381 26.53 3.83 -11.08
N ARG A 382 25.82 4.68 -10.33
CA ARG A 382 26.29 5.15 -9.02
C ARG A 382 26.40 4.02 -8.00
N ILE A 383 25.48 3.03 -8.03
CA ILE A 383 25.56 1.84 -7.19
C ILE A 383 26.77 0.98 -7.62
N GLU A 384 26.98 0.77 -8.92
CA GLU A 384 28.12 -0.01 -9.44
C GLU A 384 29.45 0.60 -9.01
N ASP A 385 29.63 1.92 -9.20
CA ASP A 385 30.82 2.65 -8.76
C ASP A 385 31.05 2.53 -7.23
N TYR A 386 29.98 2.60 -6.44
CA TYR A 386 30.03 2.43 -4.99
C TYR A 386 30.49 1.03 -4.58
N LEU A 387 30.01 -0.02 -5.26
CA LEU A 387 30.35 -1.41 -4.95
C LEU A 387 31.75 -1.78 -5.41
N ALA A 388 32.36 -1.03 -6.34
CA ALA A 388 33.71 -1.23 -6.82
C ALA A 388 34.80 -0.62 -5.91
N CYS A 389 34.43 0.22 -4.95
CA CYS A 389 35.31 0.88 -3.98
C CYS A 389 35.51 0.08 -2.70
#